data_504e8c943254be682684cb922c1e4cb0
#
_entry.id   504e8c943254be682684cb922c1e4cb0
#
_cell.length_a   1.000
_cell.length_b   1.000
_cell.length_c   1.000
_cell.angle_alpha   90.00
_cell.angle_beta   90.00
_cell.angle_gamma   90.00
#
_symmetry.space_group_name_H-M   'P 1'
#
loop_
_entity.id
_entity.type
_entity.pdbx_description
1 polymer ?
#
loop_
_entity_poly.entity_id
_entity_poly.type
_entity_poly.pdbx_seq_one_letter_code
_entity_poly.pdbx_strand_id
1 'polypeptide(L)'
;MFKNQKPSTPSLRHTVIALKVLAKKPLLKSLIRLNSKSLGKCKHSGRIITRYKEVGAKKKYRMIDFKEGKELKVGVVCSLEHDPYRSANIMSVFSRTEKFFIYLLATSGINVGDVVACGKSAPI
;
A
#
# COMPACT_ATOMS: atom_id res chain seq x y z
N MET A 1 -16.87 0.43 9.69
CA MET A 1 -18.18 0.34 9.00
C MET A 1 -18.09 -0.76 7.94
N PHE A 2 -19.08 -1.64 7.85
CA PHE A 2 -19.13 -2.75 6.92
C PHE A 2 -20.32 -2.59 5.96
N LYS A 3 -20.18 -3.09 4.74
CA LYS A 3 -21.24 -3.08 3.71
C LYS A 3 -21.48 -4.49 3.20
N ASN A 4 -22.73 -4.93 3.27
CA ASN A 4 -23.17 -6.16 2.64
C ASN A 4 -23.26 -5.97 1.13
N GLN A 5 -22.82 -6.97 0.37
CA GLN A 5 -22.94 -6.97 -1.09
C GLN A 5 -24.37 -7.36 -1.52
N LYS A 6 -24.80 -6.86 -2.67
CA LYS A 6 -26.07 -7.31 -3.28
C LYS A 6 -25.94 -8.79 -3.64
N PRO A 7 -26.93 -9.64 -3.34
CA PRO A 7 -26.87 -11.09 -3.59
C PRO A 7 -27.14 -11.44 -5.07
N SER A 8 -26.30 -10.88 -5.97
CA SER A 8 -26.44 -11.13 -7.42
C SER A 8 -25.85 -12.47 -7.87
N THR A 9 -24.91 -13.02 -7.10
CA THR A 9 -24.32 -14.35 -7.32
C THR A 9 -24.25 -15.11 -6.00
N PRO A 10 -24.17 -16.47 -6.02
CA PRO A 10 -24.08 -17.26 -4.79
C PRO A 10 -22.93 -16.83 -3.87
N SER A 11 -21.76 -16.49 -4.44
CA SER A 11 -20.58 -16.06 -3.67
C SER A 11 -20.74 -14.69 -3.01
N LEU A 12 -21.55 -13.80 -3.57
CA LEU A 12 -21.76 -12.45 -3.02
C LEU A 12 -22.81 -12.40 -1.90
N ARG A 13 -23.65 -13.43 -1.78
CA ARG A 13 -24.77 -13.48 -0.81
C ARG A 13 -24.31 -13.27 0.64
N HIS A 14 -23.17 -13.81 1.02
CA HIS A 14 -22.61 -13.73 2.37
C HIS A 14 -21.35 -12.85 2.46
N THR A 15 -21.04 -12.12 1.38
CA THR A 15 -19.84 -11.29 1.34
C THR A 15 -20.08 -9.95 2.00
N VAL A 16 -19.25 -9.64 3.00
CA VAL A 16 -19.24 -8.38 3.72
C VAL A 16 -17.90 -7.68 3.44
N ILE A 17 -17.96 -6.43 2.99
CA ILE A 17 -16.77 -5.64 2.68
C ILE A 17 -16.61 -4.54 3.71
N ALA A 18 -15.41 -4.39 4.26
CA ALA A 18 -15.07 -3.25 5.10
C ALA A 18 -15.00 -1.98 4.23
N LEU A 19 -15.82 -0.99 4.56
CA LEU A 19 -15.74 0.33 3.94
C LEU A 19 -14.55 1.06 4.54
N LYS A 20 -13.55 1.34 3.70
CA LYS A 20 -12.39 2.14 4.07
C LYS A 20 -12.37 3.38 3.19
N VAL A 21 -12.20 4.53 3.80
CA VAL A 21 -11.97 5.79 3.07
C VAL A 21 -10.52 5.80 2.61
N LEU A 22 -10.28 5.19 1.45
CA LEU A 22 -8.95 5.10 0.86
C LEU A 22 -8.85 6.00 -0.35
N ALA A 23 -7.68 6.61 -0.53
CA ALA A 23 -7.40 7.41 -1.72
C ALA A 23 -7.43 6.54 -2.98
N LYS A 24 -8.16 6.98 -4.02
CA LYS A 24 -8.28 6.27 -5.30
C LYS A 24 -6.96 6.21 -6.07
N LYS A 25 -6.11 7.22 -5.90
CA LYS A 25 -4.81 7.33 -6.58
C LYS A 25 -3.70 7.47 -5.55
N PRO A 26 -2.53 6.89 -5.81
CA PRO A 26 -1.39 7.04 -4.92
C PRO A 26 -0.87 8.48 -4.94
N LEU A 27 -0.58 9.01 -3.75
CA LEU A 27 -0.07 10.37 -3.59
C LEU A 27 1.40 10.46 -4.04
N LEU A 28 2.23 9.50 -3.60
CA LEU A 28 3.67 9.54 -3.81
C LEU A 28 4.09 8.71 -5.03
N LYS A 29 4.04 9.30 -6.22
CA LYS A 29 4.39 8.60 -7.47
C LYS A 29 5.87 8.19 -7.52
N SER A 30 6.77 8.95 -6.90
CA SER A 30 8.21 8.68 -6.83
C SER A 30 8.56 7.39 -6.09
N LEU A 31 7.75 7.02 -5.09
CA LEU A 31 7.92 5.79 -4.30
C LEU A 31 7.20 4.57 -4.89
N ILE A 32 6.70 4.69 -6.13
CA ILE A 32 6.03 3.60 -6.82
C ILE A 32 6.98 2.98 -7.83
N ARG A 33 7.16 1.66 -7.74
CA ARG A 33 7.90 0.88 -8.74
C ARG A 33 6.96 -0.05 -9.49
N LEU A 34 7.19 -0.15 -10.79
CA LEU A 34 6.53 -1.18 -11.60
C LEU A 34 7.33 -2.47 -11.45
N ASN A 35 6.69 -3.50 -10.93
CA ASN A 35 7.30 -4.82 -10.89
C ASN A 35 7.11 -5.49 -12.25
N SER A 36 8.13 -5.44 -13.10
CA SER A 36 8.16 -6.16 -14.37
C SER A 36 8.67 -7.57 -14.12
N LYS A 37 7.78 -8.50 -13.75
CA LYS A 37 8.15 -9.91 -13.72
C LYS A 37 8.21 -10.42 -15.15
N SER A 38 9.27 -11.14 -15.50
CA SER A 38 9.34 -11.86 -16.76
C SER A 38 8.35 -13.03 -16.73
N LEU A 39 7.51 -13.14 -17.76
CA LEU A 39 6.48 -14.19 -17.92
C LEU A 39 7.10 -15.56 -18.30
N GLY A 40 8.22 -15.94 -17.71
CA GLY A 40 8.94 -17.13 -18.13
C GLY A 40 9.58 -17.00 -19.52
N LYS A 41 9.67 -15.77 -20.01
CA LYS A 41 10.31 -15.45 -21.30
C LYS A 41 11.75 -14.99 -21.10
N CYS A 42 12.61 -15.37 -22.03
CA CYS A 42 13.98 -14.84 -22.08
C CYS A 42 13.92 -13.32 -22.29
N LYS A 43 14.69 -12.57 -21.51
CA LYS A 43 14.74 -11.11 -21.62
C LYS A 43 15.34 -10.66 -22.96
N HIS A 44 16.26 -11.45 -23.52
CA HIS A 44 17.00 -11.13 -24.75
C HIS A 44 16.25 -11.58 -26.01
N SER A 45 15.83 -12.85 -26.07
CA SER A 45 15.22 -13.45 -27.28
C SER A 45 13.68 -13.45 -27.26
N GLY A 46 13.05 -13.14 -26.13
CA GLY A 46 11.59 -13.20 -25.96
C GLY A 46 11.00 -14.62 -25.97
N ARG A 47 11.82 -15.66 -26.19
CA ARG A 47 11.38 -17.06 -26.21
C ARG A 47 10.93 -17.52 -24.82
N ILE A 48 9.94 -18.42 -24.77
CA ILE A 48 9.48 -19.04 -23.53
C ILE A 48 10.55 -20.03 -23.06
N ILE A 49 11.13 -19.75 -21.89
CA ILE A 49 12.10 -20.64 -21.22
C ILE A 49 11.37 -21.53 -20.20
N THR A 50 10.44 -20.97 -19.47
CA THR A 50 9.67 -21.68 -18.44
C THR A 50 8.21 -21.62 -18.80
N ARG A 51 7.59 -22.79 -19.04
CA ARG A 51 6.16 -22.89 -19.32
C ARG A 51 5.35 -22.70 -18.03
N TYR A 52 4.06 -22.37 -18.16
CA TYR A 52 3.09 -22.23 -17.06
C TYR A 52 3.41 -21.15 -16.03
N LYS A 53 4.30 -20.23 -16.34
CA LYS A 53 4.64 -19.11 -15.47
C LYS A 53 3.83 -17.87 -15.85
N GLU A 54 2.79 -17.61 -15.09
CA GLU A 54 1.94 -16.44 -15.24
C GLU A 54 2.25 -15.37 -14.22
N VAL A 55 2.04 -14.10 -14.57
CA VAL A 55 2.29 -12.96 -13.71
C VAL A 55 1.00 -12.42 -13.08
N GLY A 56 -0.15 -12.77 -13.62
CA GLY A 56 -1.44 -12.20 -13.23
C GLY A 56 -1.53 -10.70 -13.60
N ALA A 57 -2.43 -9.98 -12.93
CA ALA A 57 -2.60 -8.55 -13.16
C ALA A 57 -1.36 -7.74 -12.80
N LYS A 58 -1.07 -6.70 -13.59
CA LYS A 58 0.04 -5.78 -13.33
C LYS A 58 -0.23 -4.97 -12.06
N LYS A 59 0.64 -5.13 -11.07
CA LYS A 59 0.53 -4.45 -9.77
C LYS A 59 1.66 -3.44 -9.60
N LYS A 60 1.33 -2.28 -9.04
CA LYS A 60 2.31 -1.25 -8.68
C LYS A 60 2.81 -1.50 -7.27
N TYR A 61 4.12 -1.66 -7.11
CA TYR A 61 4.76 -1.87 -5.81
C TYR A 61 5.02 -0.52 -5.14
N ARG A 62 4.65 -0.37 -3.87
CA ARG A 62 4.96 0.80 -3.06
C ARG A 62 6.18 0.51 -2.20
N MET A 63 7.11 1.43 -2.21
CA MET A 63 8.28 1.37 -1.34
C MET A 63 7.87 1.86 0.05
N ILE A 64 7.79 0.93 0.99
CA ILE A 64 7.43 1.24 2.37
C ILE A 64 8.71 1.27 3.20
N ASP A 65 8.79 2.22 4.10
CA ASP A 65 9.85 2.28 5.08
C ASP A 65 9.50 1.39 6.28
N PHE A 66 10.14 0.20 6.35
CA PHE A 66 10.01 -0.72 7.48
C PHE A 66 11.01 -0.45 8.60
N LYS A 67 11.97 0.43 8.38
CA LYS A 67 12.93 0.81 9.42
C LYS A 67 12.37 1.89 10.35
N GLU A 68 11.05 2.11 10.24
CA GLU A 68 10.24 2.98 11.08
C GLU A 68 10.75 4.41 11.16
N GLY A 69 11.12 4.93 9.99
CA GLY A 69 11.52 6.32 9.91
C GLY A 69 12.52 6.66 11.01
N LYS A 70 13.69 6.01 11.05
CA LYS A 70 14.74 6.41 12.00
C LYS A 70 14.94 7.93 12.01
N GLU A 71 14.51 8.56 10.92
CA GLU A 71 14.55 9.98 10.66
C GLU A 71 13.20 10.68 10.93
N LEU A 72 12.08 9.94 11.02
CA LEU A 72 10.76 10.52 11.26
C LEU A 72 10.51 10.70 12.77
N LYS A 73 10.81 11.86 13.29
CA LYS A 73 10.49 12.20 14.69
C LYS A 73 8.99 12.43 14.86
N VAL A 74 8.41 13.31 14.04
CA VAL A 74 6.98 13.63 14.04
C VAL A 74 6.53 13.87 12.60
N GLY A 75 5.41 13.28 12.21
CA GLY A 75 4.82 13.45 10.89
C GLY A 75 3.31 13.52 10.93
N VAL A 76 2.71 14.01 9.84
CA VAL A 76 1.26 14.12 9.66
C VAL A 76 0.83 13.16 8.57
N VAL A 77 -0.25 12.42 8.79
CA VAL A 77 -0.84 11.50 7.82
C VAL A 77 -1.57 12.31 6.73
N CYS A 78 -1.07 12.21 5.50
CA CYS A 78 -1.64 12.94 4.36
C CYS A 78 -2.68 12.11 3.60
N SER A 79 -2.48 10.80 3.47
CA SER A 79 -3.44 9.92 2.81
C SER A 79 -3.37 8.49 3.34
N LEU A 80 -4.50 7.77 3.23
CA LEU A 80 -4.58 6.33 3.43
C LEU A 80 -4.79 5.67 2.06
N GLU A 81 -4.00 4.66 1.75
CA GLU A 81 -3.99 4.02 0.42
C GLU A 81 -4.06 2.50 0.53
N HIS A 82 -4.61 1.87 -0.49
CA HIS A 82 -4.58 0.41 -0.64
C HIS A 82 -3.30 -0.04 -1.36
N ASP A 83 -2.59 -1.01 -0.78
CA ASP A 83 -1.45 -1.65 -1.42
C ASP A 83 -1.87 -3.02 -2.00
N PRO A 84 -1.73 -3.26 -3.32
CA PRO A 84 -2.10 -4.53 -3.94
C PRO A 84 -1.19 -5.72 -3.58
N TYR A 85 -0.08 -5.49 -2.87
CA TYR A 85 0.86 -6.54 -2.44
C TYR A 85 0.63 -7.04 -1.02
N ARG A 86 -0.23 -6.38 -0.26
CA ARG A 86 -0.50 -6.73 1.15
C ARG A 86 -1.95 -6.50 1.52
N SER A 87 -2.40 -7.17 2.56
CA SER A 87 -3.74 -6.99 3.12
C SER A 87 -3.87 -5.71 3.96
N ALA A 88 -2.77 -5.27 4.56
CA ALA A 88 -2.74 -4.03 5.32
C ALA A 88 -2.79 -2.81 4.40
N ASN A 89 -3.43 -1.73 4.87
CA ASN A 89 -3.36 -0.45 4.20
C ASN A 89 -2.04 0.24 4.51
N ILE A 90 -1.70 1.19 3.68
CA ILE A 90 -0.54 2.06 3.87
C ILE A 90 -0.99 3.50 4.08
N MET A 91 -0.19 4.25 4.79
CA MET A 91 -0.37 5.68 4.99
C MET A 91 0.81 6.45 4.41
N SER A 92 0.54 7.55 3.73
CA SER A 92 1.56 8.52 3.38
C SER A 92 1.71 9.52 4.52
N VAL A 93 2.92 9.67 5.01
CA VAL A 93 3.24 10.57 6.12
C VAL A 93 4.21 11.63 5.65
N PHE A 94 3.92 12.88 5.99
CA PHE A 94 4.80 14.01 5.75
C PHE A 94 5.57 14.35 7.03
N SER A 95 6.89 14.30 6.98
CA SER A 95 7.76 14.80 8.06
C SER A 95 7.87 16.30 7.98
N ARG A 96 7.40 16.99 9.03
CA ARG A 96 7.47 18.44 9.10
C ARG A 96 8.90 18.95 9.33
N THR A 97 9.69 18.19 10.09
CA THR A 97 11.07 18.55 10.41
C THR A 97 12.00 18.40 9.22
N GLU A 98 11.91 17.28 8.53
CA GLU A 98 12.83 16.87 7.47
C GLU A 98 12.31 17.20 6.06
N LYS A 99 11.05 17.68 5.96
CA LYS A 99 10.36 18.05 4.71
C LYS A 99 10.34 16.94 3.63
N PHE A 100 10.20 15.69 4.03
CA PHE A 100 10.07 14.56 3.11
C PHE A 100 8.79 13.74 3.37
N PHE A 101 8.44 12.91 2.37
CA PHE A 101 7.30 12.00 2.44
C PHE A 101 7.78 10.56 2.50
N ILE A 102 7.14 9.76 3.32
CA ILE A 102 7.36 8.31 3.41
C ILE A 102 6.04 7.54 3.39
N TYR A 103 6.11 6.27 3.01
CA TYR A 103 5.03 5.32 3.21
C TYR A 103 5.31 4.46 4.44
N LEU A 104 4.34 4.42 5.36
CA LEU A 104 4.32 3.54 6.53
C LEU A 104 3.11 2.62 6.46
N LEU A 105 3.11 1.55 7.27
CA LEU A 105 1.93 0.72 7.46
C LEU A 105 0.89 1.48 8.29
N ALA A 106 -0.35 1.47 7.84
CA ALA A 106 -1.44 2.09 8.57
C ALA A 106 -1.88 1.19 9.73
N THR A 107 -1.85 1.71 10.94
CA THR A 107 -2.43 1.06 12.12
C THR A 107 -3.95 1.15 12.11
N SER A 108 -4.62 0.33 12.93
CA SER A 108 -6.08 0.41 13.02
C SER A 108 -6.49 1.71 13.73
N GLY A 109 -7.54 2.36 13.22
CA GLY A 109 -8.08 3.58 13.82
C GLY A 109 -7.42 4.88 13.34
N ILE A 110 -6.33 4.81 12.56
CA ILE A 110 -5.68 6.02 12.06
C ILE A 110 -6.50 6.70 10.95
N ASN A 111 -6.54 8.02 10.97
CA ASN A 111 -7.25 8.86 10.02
C ASN A 111 -6.29 9.83 9.32
N VAL A 112 -6.75 10.40 8.21
CA VAL A 112 -6.03 11.48 7.52
C VAL A 112 -6.04 12.73 8.41
N GLY A 113 -4.86 13.33 8.59
CA GLY A 113 -4.66 14.48 9.47
C GLY A 113 -4.10 14.12 10.85
N ASP A 114 -4.09 12.84 11.22
CA ASP A 114 -3.51 12.41 12.49
C ASP A 114 -1.99 12.64 12.52
N VAL A 115 -1.48 12.89 13.72
CA VAL A 115 -0.05 13.05 13.97
C VAL A 115 0.53 11.72 14.41
N VAL A 116 1.61 11.31 13.75
CA VAL A 116 2.35 10.07 14.04
C VAL A 116 3.75 10.42 14.50
N ALA A 117 4.16 9.87 15.62
CA ALA A 117 5.53 9.98 16.12
C ALA A 117 6.22 8.61 16.03
N CYS A 118 7.44 8.59 15.50
CA CYS A 118 8.28 7.39 15.43
C CYS A 118 9.64 7.68 16.05
N GLY A 119 10.18 6.71 16.78
CA GLY A 119 11.50 6.81 17.37
C GLY A 119 11.52 6.49 18.86
N LYS A 120 12.71 6.53 19.45
CA LYS A 120 12.92 6.17 20.87
C LYS A 120 12.19 7.08 21.87
N SER A 121 11.87 8.29 21.46
CA SER A 121 11.17 9.29 22.28
C SER A 121 9.67 9.35 22.02
N ALA A 122 9.13 8.47 21.18
CA ALA A 122 7.69 8.41 20.94
C ALA A 122 6.96 7.92 22.19
N PRO A 123 5.86 8.57 22.62
CA PRO A 123 5.03 8.06 23.70
C PRO A 123 4.39 6.72 23.29
N ILE A 124 4.30 5.81 24.25
CA ILE A 124 3.66 4.50 24.07
C ILE A 124 2.16 4.64 24.34
#